data_b1f1f399c0370a93171553fc9d7b8fd4
#
_entry.id   b1f1f399c0370a93171553fc9d7b8fd4
#
_cell.length_a   1.000
_cell.length_b   1.000
_cell.length_c   1.000
_cell.angle_alpha   90.00
_cell.angle_beta   90.00
_cell.angle_gamma   90.00
#
_symmetry.space_group_name_H-M   'P 1'
#
loop_
_entity.id
_entity.type
_entity.pdbx_description
1 polymer ?
#
loop_
_entity_poly.entity_id
_entity_poly.type
_entity_poly.pdbx_seq_one_letter_code
_entity_poly.pdbx_strand_id
1 'polypeptide(L)'
;MLATVQRVSSAEIVIDGEIFTSIRDGCLMFVCVEKDDVSQNINNMVNKLLNFRMLDGPKGITSSPLNDSGKEVLIVSQFTLAAITNKGNKPSFHKAAEPDNAKLMYDEFVSEFKKSFPNVKEGKFGAFMEISLTNIGPVTFNFKT
;
A
#
# COMPACT_ATOMS: atom_id res chain seq x y z
N MET A 1 -0.49 5.90 -10.59
CA MET A 1 -0.17 4.99 -9.46
C MET A 1 -1.45 4.69 -8.68
N LEU A 2 -1.64 3.46 -8.22
CA LEU A 2 -2.82 3.05 -7.46
C LEU A 2 -2.38 2.58 -6.07
N ALA A 3 -3.22 2.83 -5.06
CA ALA A 3 -3.05 2.25 -3.74
C ALA A 3 -4.40 1.87 -3.13
N THR A 4 -4.43 0.71 -2.46
CA THR A 4 -5.54 0.31 -1.57
C THR A 4 -4.98 0.24 -0.16
N VAL A 5 -5.59 0.99 0.74
CA VAL A 5 -5.14 1.10 2.14
C VAL A 5 -6.22 0.58 3.07
N GLN A 6 -5.83 -0.29 3.97
CA GLN A 6 -6.70 -0.85 5.01
C GLN A 6 -6.15 -0.53 6.40
N ARG A 7 -7.00 0.01 7.27
CA ARG A 7 -6.66 0.19 8.68
C ARG A 7 -6.71 -1.15 9.40
N VAL A 8 -5.64 -1.50 10.10
CA VAL A 8 -5.49 -2.82 10.72
C VAL A 8 -5.08 -2.73 12.19
N SER A 9 -5.48 -3.72 13.00
CA SER A 9 -4.89 -3.95 14.32
C SER A 9 -3.63 -4.80 14.25
N SER A 10 -3.50 -5.57 13.16
CA SER A 10 -2.29 -6.34 12.83
C SER A 10 -2.32 -6.74 11.36
N ALA A 11 -1.15 -6.88 10.77
CA ALA A 11 -0.96 -7.57 9.50
C ALA A 11 0.36 -8.33 9.51
N GLU A 12 0.40 -9.47 8.81
CA GLU A 12 1.55 -10.36 8.74
C GLU A 12 1.72 -10.90 7.33
N ILE A 13 2.96 -11.04 6.91
CA ILE A 13 3.35 -11.68 5.65
C ILE A 13 4.12 -12.95 5.96
N VAL A 14 3.68 -14.05 5.37
CA VAL A 14 4.37 -15.34 5.36
C VAL A 14 4.89 -15.61 3.95
N ILE A 15 6.15 -16.05 3.84
CA ILE A 15 6.80 -16.47 2.59
C ILE A 15 7.44 -17.82 2.86
N ASP A 16 7.17 -18.79 1.99
CA ASP A 16 7.70 -20.17 2.10
C ASP A 16 7.43 -20.83 3.46
N GLY A 17 6.28 -20.49 4.09
CA GLY A 17 5.85 -21.04 5.38
C GLY A 17 6.47 -20.35 6.60
N GLU A 18 7.32 -19.33 6.42
CA GLU A 18 7.95 -18.58 7.50
C GLU A 18 7.45 -17.13 7.55
N ILE A 19 7.33 -16.57 8.77
CA ILE A 19 6.97 -15.17 8.96
C ILE A 19 8.09 -14.29 8.41
N PHE A 20 7.80 -13.57 7.33
CA PHE A 20 8.73 -12.63 6.73
C PHE A 20 8.74 -11.28 7.45
N THR A 21 7.55 -10.74 7.73
CA THR A 21 7.40 -9.47 8.46
C THR A 21 5.97 -9.34 9.00
N SER A 22 5.80 -8.49 10.01
CA SER A 22 4.48 -8.18 10.57
C SER A 22 4.44 -6.77 11.15
N ILE A 23 3.25 -6.19 11.19
CA ILE A 23 2.94 -4.94 11.89
C ILE A 23 1.84 -5.16 12.90
N ARG A 24 1.80 -4.29 13.91
CA ARG A 24 0.68 -4.14 14.84
C ARG A 24 -0.30 -3.09 14.30
N ASP A 25 -0.90 -2.33 15.18
CA ASP A 25 -1.87 -1.28 14.88
C ASP A 25 -1.33 -0.25 13.85
N GLY A 26 -2.03 -0.12 12.75
CA GLY A 26 -1.59 0.75 11.66
C GLY A 26 -2.34 0.58 10.35
N CYS A 27 -1.60 0.58 9.24
CA CYS A 27 -2.16 0.44 7.90
C CYS A 27 -1.40 -0.58 7.05
N LEU A 28 -2.15 -1.47 6.39
CA LEU A 28 -1.66 -2.26 5.26
C LEU A 28 -1.95 -1.50 3.96
N MET A 29 -0.93 -1.31 3.12
CA MET A 29 -1.01 -0.59 1.86
C MET A 29 -0.59 -1.49 0.70
N PHE A 30 -1.53 -1.82 -0.19
CA PHE A 30 -1.24 -2.43 -1.48
C PHE A 30 -0.98 -1.33 -2.50
N VAL A 31 0.16 -1.38 -3.20
CA VAL A 31 0.59 -0.33 -4.13
C VAL A 31 0.88 -0.92 -5.51
N CYS A 32 0.37 -0.26 -6.54
CA CYS A 32 0.58 -0.63 -7.93
C CYS A 32 1.15 0.55 -8.72
N VAL A 33 2.22 0.28 -9.45
CA VAL A 33 2.76 1.19 -10.46
C VAL A 33 2.06 0.92 -11.77
N GLU A 34 1.47 1.96 -12.38
CA GLU A 34 0.89 1.91 -13.72
C GLU A 34 1.97 2.27 -14.76
N LYS A 35 1.79 1.81 -16.02
CA LYS A 35 2.81 1.95 -17.09
C LYS A 35 3.22 3.40 -17.41
N ASP A 36 2.30 4.35 -17.18
CA ASP A 36 2.49 5.76 -17.52
C ASP A 36 2.89 6.60 -16.28
N ASP A 37 3.15 5.96 -15.13
CA ASP A 37 3.57 6.65 -13.92
C ASP A 37 4.98 7.21 -14.06
N VAL A 38 5.19 8.35 -13.43
CA VAL A 38 6.48 9.04 -13.30
C VAL A 38 6.74 9.40 -11.83
N SER A 39 7.96 9.82 -11.48
CA SER A 39 8.33 10.16 -10.09
C SER A 39 7.39 11.18 -9.42
N GLN A 40 6.73 12.06 -10.21
CA GLN A 40 5.73 12.99 -9.67
C GLN A 40 4.51 12.25 -9.09
N ASN A 41 4.09 11.11 -9.69
CA ASN A 41 2.99 10.30 -9.15
C ASN A 41 3.37 9.69 -7.80
N ILE A 42 4.65 9.31 -7.62
CA ILE A 42 5.18 8.81 -6.34
C ILE A 42 5.05 9.89 -5.26
N ASN A 43 5.58 11.10 -5.52
CA ASN A 43 5.53 12.20 -4.56
C ASN A 43 4.08 12.57 -4.18
N ASN A 44 3.19 12.62 -5.18
CA ASN A 44 1.77 12.90 -4.97
C ASN A 44 1.11 11.82 -4.11
N MET A 45 1.41 10.53 -4.36
CA MET A 45 0.85 9.41 -3.60
C MET A 45 1.35 9.42 -2.17
N VAL A 46 2.66 9.59 -1.95
CA VAL A 46 3.25 9.67 -0.60
C VAL A 46 2.60 10.80 0.20
N ASN A 47 2.54 12.01 -0.36
CA ASN A 47 1.91 13.15 0.30
C ASN A 47 0.42 12.89 0.60
N LYS A 48 -0.29 12.28 -0.34
CA LYS A 48 -1.71 11.95 -0.16
C LYS A 48 -1.91 10.98 0.98
N LEU A 49 -1.14 9.88 1.02
CA LEU A 49 -1.28 8.83 2.02
C LEU A 49 -0.91 9.30 3.43
N LEU A 50 0.15 10.12 3.56
CA LEU A 50 0.59 10.65 4.85
C LEU A 50 -0.40 11.62 5.48
N ASN A 51 -1.08 12.43 4.66
CA ASN A 51 -1.94 13.51 5.14
C ASN A 51 -3.43 13.16 5.10
N PHE A 52 -3.81 12.06 4.45
CA PHE A 52 -5.21 11.66 4.39
C PHE A 52 -5.68 11.16 5.77
N ARG A 53 -6.85 11.60 6.18
CA ARG A 53 -7.41 11.25 7.48
C ARG A 53 -8.07 9.86 7.42
N MET A 54 -7.29 8.82 7.66
CA MET A 54 -7.73 7.43 7.63
C MET A 54 -7.74 6.74 9.00
N LEU A 55 -7.16 7.38 10.00
CA LEU A 55 -7.11 6.88 11.37
C LEU A 55 -8.21 7.49 12.21
N ASP A 56 -8.59 6.77 13.26
CA ASP A 56 -9.49 7.30 14.29
C ASP A 56 -8.80 8.41 15.11
N GLY A 57 -9.62 9.24 15.71
CA GLY A 57 -9.19 10.35 16.53
C GLY A 57 -10.36 11.05 17.21
N PRO A 58 -10.13 12.18 17.88
CA PRO A 58 -11.15 12.84 18.71
C PRO A 58 -12.43 13.24 17.97
N LYS A 59 -12.37 13.38 16.64
CA LYS A 59 -13.50 13.82 15.81
C LYS A 59 -14.19 12.69 15.04
N GLY A 60 -13.83 11.42 15.29
CA GLY A 60 -14.46 10.26 14.65
C GLY A 60 -13.47 9.26 14.07
N ILE A 61 -14.02 8.24 13.41
CA ILE A 61 -13.27 7.06 12.92
C ILE A 61 -12.31 7.33 11.76
N THR A 62 -12.41 8.50 11.11
CA THR A 62 -11.53 8.94 10.02
C THR A 62 -11.20 10.43 10.21
N SER A 63 -10.58 10.77 11.34
CA SER A 63 -10.33 12.16 11.70
C SER A 63 -8.86 12.51 11.86
N SER A 64 -7.97 11.52 11.91
CA SER A 64 -6.52 11.70 12.08
C SER A 64 -5.74 11.20 10.89
N PRO A 65 -4.69 11.94 10.45
CA PRO A 65 -3.78 11.50 9.41
C PRO A 65 -2.78 10.47 9.95
N LEU A 66 -2.01 9.86 9.05
CA LEU A 66 -0.97 8.90 9.39
C LEU A 66 0.24 9.61 10.03
N ASN A 67 0.57 10.82 9.55
CA ASN A 67 1.66 11.63 10.11
C ASN A 67 1.50 11.79 11.62
N ASP A 68 2.62 11.62 12.34
CA ASP A 68 2.72 11.78 13.81
C ASP A 68 1.83 10.81 14.63
N SER A 69 1.31 9.76 13.97
CA SER A 69 0.37 8.83 14.64
C SER A 69 1.06 7.79 15.54
N GLY A 70 2.35 7.56 15.38
CA GLY A 70 3.07 6.46 16.03
C GLY A 70 2.66 5.06 15.57
N LYS A 71 1.80 4.96 14.57
CA LYS A 71 1.33 3.69 13.97
C LYS A 71 2.41 3.05 13.11
N GLU A 72 2.14 1.82 12.65
CA GLU A 72 3.02 1.09 11.72
C GLU A 72 2.39 1.01 10.33
N VAL A 73 3.21 0.93 9.30
CA VAL A 73 2.77 0.75 7.92
C VAL A 73 3.43 -0.47 7.32
N LEU A 74 2.63 -1.32 6.67
CA LEU A 74 3.12 -2.42 5.85
C LEU A 74 2.78 -2.14 4.39
N ILE A 75 3.81 -1.96 3.55
CA ILE A 75 3.67 -1.69 2.12
C ILE A 75 3.91 -2.96 1.33
N VAL A 76 2.99 -3.29 0.41
CA VAL A 76 3.05 -4.47 -0.44
C VAL A 76 2.80 -4.09 -1.89
N SER A 77 3.68 -4.53 -2.79
CA SER A 77 3.47 -4.38 -4.23
C SER A 77 2.32 -5.28 -4.71
N GLN A 78 1.37 -4.71 -5.48
CA GLN A 78 0.18 -5.41 -5.95
C GLN A 78 -0.24 -4.93 -7.35
N PHE A 79 0.33 -5.52 -8.40
CA PHE A 79 0.05 -5.14 -9.79
C PHE A 79 -1.39 -5.42 -10.22
N THR A 80 -2.07 -6.37 -9.57
CA THR A 80 -3.46 -6.72 -9.89
C THR A 80 -4.46 -5.58 -9.60
N LEU A 81 -4.08 -4.54 -8.85
CA LEU A 81 -4.91 -3.33 -8.71
C LEU A 81 -5.15 -2.63 -10.05
N ALA A 82 -4.23 -2.77 -11.02
CA ALA A 82 -4.38 -2.23 -12.38
C ALA A 82 -5.20 -3.14 -13.31
N ALA A 83 -5.81 -4.22 -12.79
CA ALA A 83 -6.58 -5.16 -13.59
C ALA A 83 -7.79 -4.49 -14.25
N ILE A 84 -7.98 -4.74 -15.54
CA ILE A 84 -9.20 -4.42 -16.26
C ILE A 84 -10.12 -5.62 -16.17
N THR A 85 -11.26 -5.43 -15.51
CA THR A 85 -12.22 -6.50 -15.19
C THR A 85 -13.59 -6.33 -15.86
N ASN A 86 -13.79 -5.23 -16.58
CA ASN A 86 -15.07 -4.90 -17.22
C ASN A 86 -15.27 -5.48 -18.63
N LYS A 87 -14.31 -6.30 -19.11
CA LYS A 87 -14.36 -6.95 -20.42
C LYS A 87 -14.15 -8.46 -20.27
N GLY A 88 -15.25 -9.20 -20.23
CA GLY A 88 -15.20 -10.67 -20.09
C GLY A 88 -14.75 -11.13 -18.69
N ASN A 89 -14.41 -12.44 -18.59
CA ASN A 89 -14.09 -13.10 -17.31
C ASN A 89 -12.59 -13.32 -17.07
N LYS A 90 -11.73 -12.84 -17.97
CA LYS A 90 -10.27 -12.90 -17.84
C LYS A 90 -9.73 -11.49 -17.58
N PRO A 91 -9.05 -11.24 -16.44
CA PRO A 91 -8.47 -9.94 -16.17
C PRO A 91 -7.34 -9.64 -17.17
N SER A 92 -7.20 -8.37 -17.53
CA SER A 92 -6.05 -7.86 -18.30
C SER A 92 -5.25 -6.91 -17.45
N PHE A 93 -3.91 -7.03 -17.50
CA PHE A 93 -2.97 -6.26 -16.69
C PHE A 93 -2.14 -5.25 -17.51
N HIS A 94 -2.53 -4.96 -18.76
CA HIS A 94 -1.75 -4.09 -19.65
C HIS A 94 -1.60 -2.62 -19.18
N LYS A 95 -2.31 -2.24 -18.10
CA LYS A 95 -2.13 -0.94 -17.44
C LYS A 95 -1.04 -0.94 -16.38
N ALA A 96 -0.65 -2.10 -15.86
CA ALA A 96 0.47 -2.20 -14.93
C ALA A 96 1.79 -1.91 -15.65
N ALA A 97 2.75 -1.33 -14.95
CA ALA A 97 4.11 -1.19 -15.45
C ALA A 97 4.78 -2.55 -15.64
N GLU A 98 5.73 -2.62 -16.57
CA GLU A 98 6.58 -3.81 -16.74
C GLU A 98 7.38 -4.09 -15.46
N PRO A 99 7.66 -5.36 -15.14
CA PRO A 99 8.21 -5.76 -13.84
C PRO A 99 9.45 -4.99 -13.38
N ASP A 100 10.41 -4.76 -14.26
CA ASP A 100 11.65 -4.07 -13.91
C ASP A 100 11.41 -2.61 -13.56
N ASN A 101 10.61 -1.91 -14.36
CA ASN A 101 10.24 -0.52 -14.10
C ASN A 101 9.35 -0.42 -12.85
N ALA A 102 8.40 -1.35 -12.69
CA ALA A 102 7.56 -1.42 -11.51
C ALA A 102 8.38 -1.58 -10.22
N LYS A 103 9.43 -2.43 -10.26
CA LYS A 103 10.35 -2.63 -9.14
C LYS A 103 11.09 -1.35 -8.77
N LEU A 104 11.68 -0.67 -9.76
CA LEU A 104 12.41 0.59 -9.54
C LEU A 104 11.53 1.67 -8.92
N MET A 105 10.35 1.88 -9.47
CA MET A 105 9.41 2.88 -8.98
C MET A 105 8.77 2.50 -7.62
N TYR A 106 8.57 1.21 -7.36
CA TYR A 106 8.13 0.74 -6.06
C TYR A 106 9.19 1.00 -4.99
N ASP A 107 10.46 0.72 -5.26
CA ASP A 107 11.57 0.98 -4.34
C ASP A 107 11.72 2.49 -4.07
N GLU A 108 11.58 3.33 -5.11
CA GLU A 108 11.54 4.79 -4.97
C GLU A 108 10.38 5.22 -4.06
N PHE A 109 9.17 4.69 -4.29
CA PHE A 109 8.00 4.99 -3.45
C PHE A 109 8.23 4.63 -1.98
N VAL A 110 8.74 3.42 -1.69
CA VAL A 110 9.04 2.99 -0.32
C VAL A 110 10.10 3.89 0.32
N SER A 111 11.14 4.22 -0.45
CA SER A 111 12.21 5.13 0.02
C SER A 111 11.67 6.52 0.37
N GLU A 112 10.86 7.12 -0.52
CA GLU A 112 10.24 8.44 -0.26
C GLU A 112 9.29 8.39 0.94
N PHE A 113 8.51 7.33 1.07
CA PHE A 113 7.60 7.16 2.20
C PHE A 113 8.37 7.08 3.53
N LYS A 114 9.46 6.30 3.59
CA LYS A 114 10.32 6.13 4.76
C LYS A 114 11.00 7.44 5.22
N LYS A 115 11.29 8.37 4.31
CA LYS A 115 11.86 9.68 4.67
C LYS A 115 10.95 10.49 5.61
N SER A 116 9.65 10.39 5.41
CA SER A 116 8.65 11.15 6.19
C SER A 116 7.99 10.32 7.28
N PHE A 117 8.01 8.99 7.15
CA PHE A 117 7.37 8.07 8.10
C PHE A 117 8.27 6.85 8.32
N PRO A 118 9.06 6.81 9.42
CA PRO A 118 10.09 5.78 9.62
C PRO A 118 9.55 4.40 9.98
N ASN A 119 8.32 4.31 10.55
CA ASN A 119 7.72 3.05 11.01
C ASN A 119 7.10 2.24 9.84
N VAL A 120 7.92 1.97 8.81
CA VAL A 120 7.50 1.26 7.59
C VAL A 120 8.19 -0.09 7.51
N LYS A 121 7.39 -1.11 7.27
CA LYS A 121 7.82 -2.43 6.83
C LYS A 121 7.30 -2.67 5.41
N GLU A 122 7.93 -3.56 4.69
CA GLU A 122 7.59 -3.87 3.31
C GLU A 122 7.58 -5.36 3.04
N GLY A 123 6.73 -5.77 2.09
CA GLY A 123 6.73 -7.11 1.54
C GLY A 123 7.89 -7.30 0.55
N LYS A 124 8.11 -8.55 0.12
CA LYS A 124 9.14 -8.89 -0.87
C LYS A 124 8.56 -8.78 -2.27
N PHE A 125 9.05 -7.79 -3.05
CA PHE A 125 8.61 -7.58 -4.43
C PHE A 125 8.74 -8.85 -5.27
N GLY A 126 7.68 -9.21 -5.99
CA GLY A 126 7.64 -10.37 -6.88
C GLY A 126 7.55 -11.74 -6.19
N ALA A 127 7.59 -11.81 -4.86
CA ALA A 127 7.40 -13.06 -4.15
C ALA A 127 5.91 -13.45 -4.06
N PHE A 128 5.66 -14.74 -3.94
CA PHE A 128 4.37 -15.25 -3.48
C PHE A 128 4.27 -15.04 -1.97
N MET A 129 3.26 -14.30 -1.53
CA MET A 129 3.08 -13.92 -0.14
C MET A 129 1.69 -14.33 0.36
N GLU A 130 1.64 -14.97 1.52
CA GLU A 130 0.40 -15.15 2.27
C GLU A 130 0.27 -13.97 3.24
N ILE A 131 -0.82 -13.20 3.12
CA ILE A 131 -1.01 -11.98 3.91
C ILE A 131 -2.24 -12.13 4.78
N SER A 132 -2.01 -12.15 6.09
CA SER A 132 -3.06 -12.12 7.11
C SER A 132 -3.21 -10.71 7.64
N LEU A 133 -4.44 -10.26 7.85
CA LEU A 133 -4.73 -8.96 8.45
C LEU A 133 -6.05 -8.95 9.22
N THR A 134 -6.15 -8.07 10.20
CA THR A 134 -7.42 -7.76 10.86
C THR A 134 -7.79 -6.31 10.57
N ASN A 135 -8.73 -6.10 9.64
CA ASN A 135 -9.24 -4.76 9.31
C ASN A 135 -10.13 -4.24 10.44
N ILE A 136 -9.90 -3.01 10.85
CA ILE A 136 -10.66 -2.35 11.93
C ILE A 136 -11.53 -1.24 11.39
N GLY A 137 -12.81 -1.32 11.74
CA GLY A 137 -13.81 -0.31 11.41
C GLY A 137 -15.02 -0.85 10.66
N PRO A 138 -14.98 -1.59 9.53
CA PRO A 138 -13.86 -1.70 8.59
C PRO A 138 -13.55 -0.36 7.92
N VAL A 139 -12.27 -0.10 7.66
CA VAL A 139 -11.82 1.11 6.94
C VAL A 139 -10.90 0.69 5.81
N THR A 140 -11.31 0.98 4.58
CA THR A 140 -10.57 0.70 3.35
C THR A 140 -10.75 1.85 2.37
N PHE A 141 -9.65 2.37 1.84
CA PHE A 141 -9.65 3.43 0.84
C PHE A 141 -8.86 3.05 -0.39
N ASN A 142 -9.32 3.51 -1.55
CA ASN A 142 -8.60 3.41 -2.81
C ASN A 142 -8.14 4.80 -3.25
N PHE A 143 -6.88 4.87 -3.68
CA PHE A 143 -6.24 6.10 -4.15
C PHE A 143 -5.71 5.92 -5.56
N LYS A 144 -5.72 7.02 -6.30
CA LYS A 144 -5.09 7.14 -7.61
C LYS A 144 -4.42 8.50 -7.75
N THR A 145 -3.21 8.53 -8.31
CA THR A 145 -2.46 9.73 -8.69
C THR A 145 -2.04 9.65 -10.14
#